data_893d514af3dcbb190c63d8ce173d0335
#
_entry.id   893d514af3dcbb190c63d8ce173d0335
#
_cell.length_a   1.000
_cell.length_b   1.000
_cell.length_c   1.000
_cell.angle_alpha   90.00
_cell.angle_beta   90.00
_cell.angle_gamma   90.00
#
_symmetry.space_group_name_H-M   'P 1'
#
loop_
_entity.id
_entity.type
_entity.pdbx_description
1 polymer ?
#
loop_
_entity_poly.entity_id
_entity_poly.type
_entity_poly.pdbx_seq_one_letter_code
_entity_poly.pdbx_strand_id
1 'polypeptide(L)'
;MQNGKIKALFADFYGTIVHEDGEVIKKITDIIQKTGVVKDKSEVDSYWWKDFQTMFQNSYGDTFETQRALEEKSLEHTLAKFQSTANAKELSNLMFEHWIKPPIFEDSKEFFEKSLVPIYIVSNIDTDDINQAIEYHNLKPAGIFTSEDARAYKPRKELFELALNKTGFAPDEVIHIGDSISSDVKGASALGIHTLWLNRFGKEVPDGVKSISSLLQVLQSEGLSVI
;
A
#
# COMPACT_ATOMS: atom_id res chain seq x y z
N MET A 1 -12.00 -29.56 -9.55
CA MET A 1 -11.56 -28.83 -8.35
C MET A 1 -12.77 -28.07 -7.85
N GLN A 2 -13.22 -28.32 -6.61
CA GLN A 2 -14.33 -27.56 -6.04
C GLN A 2 -13.86 -26.11 -5.90
N ASN A 3 -14.54 -25.17 -6.57
CA ASN A 3 -14.33 -23.75 -6.32
C ASN A 3 -14.63 -23.48 -4.83
N GLY A 4 -13.60 -23.22 -4.06
CA GLY A 4 -13.73 -22.89 -2.64
C GLY A 4 -14.56 -21.60 -2.50
N LYS A 5 -15.47 -21.57 -1.55
CA LYS A 5 -16.21 -20.34 -1.22
C LYS A 5 -15.22 -19.34 -0.61
N ILE A 6 -15.17 -18.12 -1.12
CA ILE A 6 -14.37 -17.04 -0.52
C ILE A 6 -14.84 -16.79 0.91
N LYS A 7 -13.89 -16.79 1.84
CA LYS A 7 -14.15 -16.65 3.28
C LYS A 7 -13.65 -15.34 3.86
N ALA A 8 -12.72 -14.66 3.17
CA ALA A 8 -12.16 -13.38 3.61
C ALA A 8 -11.69 -12.52 2.44
N LEU A 9 -11.61 -11.21 2.68
CA LEU A 9 -10.95 -10.25 1.81
C LEU A 9 -9.67 -9.77 2.49
N PHE A 10 -8.57 -9.78 1.75
CA PHE A 10 -7.35 -9.05 2.08
C PHE A 10 -7.36 -7.77 1.26
N ALA A 11 -7.18 -6.65 1.88
CA ALA A 11 -7.16 -5.36 1.20
C ALA A 11 -5.85 -4.63 1.52
N ASP A 12 -5.21 -4.07 0.50
CA ASP A 12 -4.21 -3.04 0.71
C ASP A 12 -4.85 -1.79 1.29
N PHE A 13 -4.06 -0.83 1.78
CA PHE A 13 -4.60 0.33 2.48
C PHE A 13 -4.37 1.64 1.71
N TYR A 14 -3.11 2.04 1.48
CA TYR A 14 -2.79 3.29 0.76
C TYR A 14 -2.93 3.10 -0.75
N GLY A 15 -3.68 3.97 -1.43
CA GLY A 15 -4.09 3.79 -2.83
C GLY A 15 -5.36 2.94 -2.99
N THR A 16 -5.75 2.19 -1.96
CA THR A 16 -6.88 1.26 -1.97
C THR A 16 -8.04 1.74 -1.10
N ILE A 17 -7.84 1.83 0.21
CA ILE A 17 -8.83 2.31 1.19
C ILE A 17 -8.72 3.82 1.41
N VAL A 18 -7.51 4.33 1.44
CA VAL A 18 -7.18 5.75 1.60
C VAL A 18 -6.31 6.22 0.43
N HIS A 19 -6.25 7.53 0.21
CA HIS A 19 -5.42 8.11 -0.85
C HIS A 19 -3.93 7.92 -0.57
N GLU A 20 -3.16 7.78 -1.66
CA GLU A 20 -1.71 7.85 -1.63
C GLU A 20 -1.19 9.28 -1.39
N ASP A 21 0.10 9.40 -1.19
CA ASP A 21 0.86 10.59 -0.75
C ASP A 21 1.12 11.64 -1.85
N GLY A 22 0.55 11.50 -3.05
CA GLY A 22 0.89 12.32 -4.22
C GLY A 22 0.89 13.84 -3.99
N GLU A 23 -0.06 14.37 -3.20
CA GLU A 23 -0.11 15.79 -2.86
C GLU A 23 1.03 16.21 -1.91
N VAL A 24 1.41 15.33 -0.98
CA VAL A 24 2.51 15.58 -0.05
C VAL A 24 3.85 15.50 -0.77
N ILE A 25 4.03 14.48 -1.62
CA ILE A 25 5.21 14.34 -2.48
C ILE A 25 5.42 15.61 -3.30
N LYS A 26 4.36 16.11 -3.96
CA LYS A 26 4.41 17.37 -4.72
C LYS A 26 4.85 18.55 -3.88
N LYS A 27 4.32 18.69 -2.64
CA LYS A 27 4.72 19.76 -1.72
C LYS A 27 6.19 19.66 -1.34
N ILE A 28 6.68 18.47 -1.03
CA ILE A 28 8.08 18.21 -0.67
C ILE A 28 9.00 18.53 -1.86
N THR A 29 8.66 18.06 -3.05
CA THR A 29 9.42 18.32 -4.28
C THR A 29 9.47 19.82 -4.59
N ASP A 30 8.37 20.58 -4.39
CA ASP A 30 8.35 22.04 -4.53
C ASP A 30 9.30 22.74 -3.55
N ILE A 31 9.43 22.23 -2.32
CA ILE A 31 10.39 22.74 -1.33
C ILE A 31 11.82 22.46 -1.79
N ILE A 32 12.12 21.23 -2.21
CA ILE A 32 13.45 20.83 -2.68
C ILE A 32 13.83 21.67 -3.90
N GLN A 33 12.92 21.90 -4.85
CA GLN A 33 13.17 22.73 -6.02
C GLN A 33 13.51 24.18 -5.65
N LYS A 34 12.85 24.74 -4.62
CA LYS A 34 13.10 26.12 -4.19
C LYS A 34 14.37 26.31 -3.37
N THR A 35 14.86 25.25 -2.72
CA THR A 35 15.96 25.31 -1.76
C THR A 35 17.24 24.63 -2.27
N GLY A 36 17.18 23.98 -3.42
CA GLY A 36 18.27 23.20 -4.02
C GLY A 36 18.64 23.64 -5.43
N VAL A 37 19.55 22.90 -6.02
CA VAL A 37 20.01 23.08 -7.41
C VAL A 37 19.27 22.08 -8.29
N VAL A 38 18.07 22.46 -8.74
CA VAL A 38 17.16 21.62 -9.51
C VAL A 38 16.86 22.30 -10.85
N LYS A 39 17.10 21.62 -11.96
CA LYS A 39 16.77 22.10 -13.31
C LYS A 39 15.33 21.77 -13.70
N ASP A 40 14.91 20.55 -13.42
CA ASP A 40 13.57 20.06 -13.67
C ASP A 40 13.07 19.32 -12.43
N LYS A 41 11.86 19.65 -11.97
CA LYS A 41 11.22 19.04 -10.81
C LYS A 41 11.07 17.52 -10.96
N SER A 42 10.81 17.04 -12.16
CA SER A 42 10.71 15.61 -12.45
C SER A 42 11.98 14.81 -12.16
N GLU A 43 13.17 15.48 -12.16
CA GLU A 43 14.43 14.86 -11.75
C GLU A 43 14.43 14.53 -10.25
N VAL A 44 13.81 15.38 -9.41
CA VAL A 44 13.69 15.15 -7.97
C VAL A 44 12.77 13.97 -7.71
N ASP A 45 11.57 13.98 -8.31
CA ASP A 45 10.60 12.90 -8.16
C ASP A 45 11.19 11.54 -8.59
N SER A 46 11.85 11.52 -9.75
CA SER A 46 12.46 10.29 -10.30
C SER A 46 13.62 9.78 -9.45
N TYR A 47 14.47 10.68 -8.95
CA TYR A 47 15.61 10.29 -8.11
C TYR A 47 15.13 9.77 -6.76
N TRP A 48 14.27 10.51 -6.06
CA TRP A 48 13.75 10.15 -4.76
C TRP A 48 13.01 8.81 -4.80
N TRP A 49 12.10 8.64 -5.76
CA TRP A 49 11.38 7.39 -5.96
C TRP A 49 12.31 6.20 -6.23
N LYS A 50 13.30 6.38 -7.09
CA LYS A 50 14.26 5.32 -7.42
C LYS A 50 15.11 4.92 -6.21
N ASP A 51 15.58 5.90 -5.44
CA ASP A 51 16.39 5.67 -4.25
C ASP A 51 15.58 4.94 -3.19
N PHE A 52 14.37 5.43 -2.89
CA PHE A 52 13.42 4.78 -1.98
C PHE A 52 13.12 3.35 -2.41
N GLN A 53 12.75 3.12 -3.68
CA GLN A 53 12.47 1.78 -4.19
C GLN A 53 13.66 0.83 -4.03
N THR A 54 14.88 1.32 -4.26
CA THR A 54 16.09 0.48 -4.15
C THR A 54 16.29 0.01 -2.71
N MET A 55 16.14 0.90 -1.74
CA MET A 55 16.23 0.54 -0.32
C MET A 55 15.09 -0.38 0.11
N PHE A 56 13.88 -0.07 -0.30
CA PHE A 56 12.67 -0.84 -0.02
C PHE A 56 12.77 -2.29 -0.50
N GLN A 57 13.26 -2.52 -1.72
CA GLN A 57 13.44 -3.87 -2.27
C GLN A 57 14.51 -4.69 -1.54
N ASN A 58 15.50 -4.03 -0.94
CA ASN A 58 16.60 -4.67 -0.22
C ASN A 58 16.35 -4.79 1.30
N SER A 59 15.25 -4.23 1.79
CA SER A 59 14.88 -4.24 3.20
C SER A 59 13.97 -5.44 3.53
N TYR A 60 14.58 -6.51 4.05
CA TYR A 60 13.83 -7.70 4.49
C TYR A 60 14.63 -8.57 5.48
N GLY A 61 13.92 -9.40 6.25
CA GLY A 61 14.54 -10.29 7.22
C GLY A 61 15.40 -9.54 8.25
N ASP A 62 16.64 -9.95 8.42
CA ASP A 62 17.56 -9.32 9.40
C ASP A 62 17.97 -7.89 9.02
N THR A 63 17.87 -7.54 7.75
CA THR A 63 18.16 -6.18 7.24
C THR A 63 16.91 -5.33 7.03
N PHE A 64 15.77 -5.78 7.54
CA PHE A 64 14.54 -5.00 7.44
C PHE A 64 14.68 -3.68 8.21
N GLU A 65 14.27 -2.62 7.55
CA GLU A 65 14.12 -1.27 8.10
C GLU A 65 12.67 -0.83 7.91
N THR A 66 12.15 -0.05 8.85
CA THR A 66 10.80 0.51 8.80
C THR A 66 10.62 1.49 7.64
N GLN A 67 9.40 1.69 7.19
CA GLN A 67 9.12 2.63 6.10
C GLN A 67 9.52 4.05 6.49
N ARG A 68 9.31 4.47 7.72
CA ARG A 68 9.78 5.76 8.24
C ARG A 68 11.29 5.92 8.13
N ALA A 69 12.05 4.88 8.50
CA ALA A 69 13.51 4.93 8.39
C ALA A 69 14.00 5.02 6.94
N LEU A 70 13.35 4.28 6.03
CA LEU A 70 13.67 4.35 4.59
C LEU A 70 13.31 5.71 4.00
N GLU A 71 12.18 6.31 4.42
CA GLU A 71 11.75 7.62 3.98
C GLU A 71 12.72 8.72 4.39
N GLU A 72 13.13 8.77 5.67
CA GLU A 72 14.12 9.73 6.16
C GLU A 72 15.44 9.63 5.37
N LYS A 73 15.95 8.41 5.17
CA LYS A 73 17.20 8.18 4.41
C LYS A 73 17.08 8.62 2.95
N SER A 74 15.96 8.29 2.28
CA SER A 74 15.77 8.66 0.88
C SER A 74 15.69 10.17 0.70
N LEU A 75 15.08 10.88 1.64
CA LEU A 75 15.06 12.33 1.66
C LEU A 75 16.45 12.92 1.93
N GLU A 76 17.23 12.38 2.88
CA GLU A 76 18.61 12.81 3.11
C GLU A 76 19.45 12.67 1.84
N HIS A 77 19.38 11.53 1.15
CA HIS A 77 20.08 11.30 -0.11
C HIS A 77 19.63 12.28 -1.20
N THR A 78 18.31 12.52 -1.28
CA THR A 78 17.72 13.43 -2.27
C THR A 78 18.17 14.87 -2.02
N LEU A 79 18.11 15.34 -0.78
CA LEU A 79 18.59 16.68 -0.42
C LEU A 79 20.08 16.86 -0.73
N ALA A 80 20.90 15.88 -0.39
CA ALA A 80 22.32 15.88 -0.71
C ALA A 80 22.57 15.91 -2.24
N LYS A 81 21.84 15.09 -3.01
CA LYS A 81 21.94 15.03 -4.48
C LYS A 81 21.65 16.37 -5.14
N PHE A 82 20.62 17.06 -4.68
CA PHE A 82 20.19 18.35 -5.24
C PHE A 82 20.73 19.56 -4.48
N GLN A 83 21.67 19.36 -3.54
CA GLN A 83 22.28 20.42 -2.73
C GLN A 83 21.21 21.33 -2.07
N SER A 84 20.11 20.74 -1.65
CA SER A 84 19.02 21.45 -1.00
C SER A 84 19.39 21.78 0.45
N THR A 85 18.99 22.97 0.88
CA THR A 85 19.18 23.44 2.27
C THR A 85 17.99 23.08 3.16
N ALA A 86 16.97 22.38 2.64
CA ALA A 86 15.84 21.91 3.42
C ALA A 86 16.26 20.87 4.45
N ASN A 87 15.42 20.64 5.46
CA ASN A 87 15.66 19.69 6.53
C ASN A 87 14.93 18.37 6.24
N ALA A 88 15.65 17.26 6.13
CA ALA A 88 15.06 15.95 5.81
C ALA A 88 13.98 15.54 6.82
N LYS A 89 14.24 15.71 8.12
CA LYS A 89 13.29 15.37 9.18
C LYS A 89 12.00 16.19 9.13
N GLU A 90 12.08 17.47 8.76
CA GLU A 90 10.87 18.30 8.58
C GLU A 90 10.06 17.82 7.38
N LEU A 91 10.73 17.44 6.29
CA LEU A 91 10.07 16.90 5.11
C LEU A 91 9.46 15.52 5.37
N SER A 92 10.19 14.62 6.03
CA SER A 92 9.68 13.29 6.41
C SER A 92 8.45 13.41 7.32
N ASN A 93 8.41 14.38 8.23
CA ASN A 93 7.24 14.60 9.09
C ASN A 93 5.98 14.94 8.28
N LEU A 94 6.09 15.59 7.12
CA LEU A 94 4.94 15.83 6.24
C LEU A 94 4.37 14.50 5.68
N MET A 95 5.25 13.54 5.34
CA MET A 95 4.83 12.21 4.93
C MET A 95 4.18 11.46 6.10
N PHE A 96 4.79 11.49 7.28
CA PHE A 96 4.30 10.80 8.47
C PHE A 96 2.94 11.33 8.93
N GLU A 97 2.72 12.66 8.86
CA GLU A 97 1.40 13.25 9.13
C GLU A 97 0.34 12.76 8.15
N HIS A 98 0.70 12.59 6.87
CA HIS A 98 -0.20 12.03 5.89
C HIS A 98 -0.50 10.54 6.17
N TRP A 99 0.52 9.74 6.50
CA TRP A 99 0.31 8.31 6.76
C TRP A 99 -0.62 8.03 7.92
N ILE A 100 -0.62 8.87 8.95
CA ILE A 100 -1.53 8.71 10.10
C ILE A 100 -2.90 9.36 9.91
N LYS A 101 -3.07 10.25 8.91
CA LYS A 101 -4.33 10.96 8.61
C LYS A 101 -4.56 11.13 7.12
N PRO A 102 -4.47 10.05 6.34
CA PRO A 102 -4.67 10.13 4.89
C PRO A 102 -6.14 10.43 4.58
N PRO A 103 -6.47 11.14 3.48
CA PRO A 103 -7.85 11.22 3.00
C PRO A 103 -8.39 9.83 2.66
N ILE A 104 -9.66 9.56 2.99
CA ILE A 104 -10.32 8.28 2.70
C ILE A 104 -11.10 8.35 1.38
N PHE A 105 -11.13 7.25 0.60
CA PHE A 105 -12.00 7.16 -0.58
C PHE A 105 -13.47 7.02 -0.16
N GLU A 106 -14.38 7.57 -0.98
CA GLU A 106 -15.81 7.65 -0.70
C GLU A 106 -16.46 6.27 -0.50
N ASP A 107 -15.99 5.25 -1.23
CA ASP A 107 -16.53 3.89 -1.19
C ASP A 107 -15.99 3.02 -0.05
N SER A 108 -14.95 3.49 0.66
CA SER A 108 -14.24 2.66 1.65
C SER A 108 -15.08 2.34 2.88
N LYS A 109 -15.77 3.33 3.45
CA LYS A 109 -16.60 3.08 4.65
C LYS A 109 -17.72 2.11 4.36
N GLU A 110 -18.42 2.32 3.24
CA GLU A 110 -19.50 1.45 2.80
C GLU A 110 -19.03 0.02 2.53
N PHE A 111 -17.82 -0.13 1.96
CA PHE A 111 -17.18 -1.41 1.74
C PHE A 111 -16.98 -2.20 3.06
N PHE A 112 -16.46 -1.55 4.11
CA PHE A 112 -16.31 -2.18 5.43
C PHE A 112 -17.65 -2.52 6.08
N GLU A 113 -18.65 -1.64 5.95
CA GLU A 113 -19.97 -1.82 6.58
C GLU A 113 -20.80 -2.92 5.93
N LYS A 114 -20.69 -3.08 4.60
CA LYS A 114 -21.52 -3.99 3.82
C LYS A 114 -20.87 -5.32 3.47
N SER A 115 -19.60 -5.51 3.76
CA SER A 115 -18.91 -6.78 3.49
C SER A 115 -19.54 -7.92 4.29
N LEU A 116 -19.90 -9.01 3.61
CA LEU A 116 -20.43 -10.22 4.21
C LEU A 116 -19.35 -11.16 4.76
N VAL A 117 -18.09 -10.89 4.48
CA VAL A 117 -16.93 -11.64 4.96
C VAL A 117 -15.95 -10.69 5.65
N PRO A 118 -15.10 -11.18 6.57
CA PRO A 118 -14.15 -10.34 7.26
C PRO A 118 -13.15 -9.73 6.27
N ILE A 119 -12.81 -8.45 6.50
CA ILE A 119 -11.79 -7.71 5.76
C ILE A 119 -10.55 -7.61 6.65
N TYR A 120 -9.41 -8.06 6.14
CA TYR A 120 -8.09 -7.92 6.74
C TYR A 120 -7.25 -6.95 5.93
N ILE A 121 -6.52 -6.08 6.59
CA ILE A 121 -5.58 -5.18 5.92
C ILE A 121 -4.22 -5.87 5.77
N VAL A 122 -3.63 -5.77 4.58
CA VAL A 122 -2.31 -6.31 4.23
C VAL A 122 -1.53 -5.21 3.50
N SER A 123 -0.77 -4.40 4.24
CA SER A 123 -0.20 -3.15 3.72
C SER A 123 1.30 -3.00 3.97
N ASN A 124 1.97 -2.36 3.01
CA ASN A 124 3.35 -1.92 3.15
C ASN A 124 3.39 -0.61 3.94
N ILE A 125 3.48 -0.71 5.25
CA ILE A 125 3.50 0.44 6.19
C ILE A 125 4.01 -0.02 7.56
N ASP A 126 4.41 0.91 8.39
CA ASP A 126 4.75 0.67 9.79
C ASP A 126 3.47 0.51 10.64
N THR A 127 3.51 -0.36 11.63
CA THR A 127 2.33 -0.81 12.39
C THR A 127 1.65 0.33 13.16
N ASP A 128 2.44 1.23 13.74
CA ASP A 128 1.89 2.37 14.47
C ASP A 128 1.17 3.37 13.56
N ASP A 129 1.66 3.58 12.33
CA ASP A 129 1.07 4.51 11.38
C ASP A 129 -0.30 4.05 10.91
N ILE A 130 -0.41 2.80 10.51
CA ILE A 130 -1.68 2.26 10.02
C ILE A 130 -2.71 2.15 11.14
N ASN A 131 -2.30 1.83 12.37
CA ASN A 131 -3.21 1.80 13.52
C ASN A 131 -3.82 3.18 13.78
N GLN A 132 -3.02 4.25 13.72
CA GLN A 132 -3.50 5.61 13.86
C GLN A 132 -4.44 6.00 12.70
N ALA A 133 -4.13 5.63 11.45
CA ALA A 133 -5.00 5.91 10.31
C ALA A 133 -6.35 5.19 10.40
N ILE A 134 -6.35 3.94 10.85
CA ILE A 134 -7.56 3.14 11.06
C ILE A 134 -8.42 3.75 12.18
N GLU A 135 -7.81 4.16 13.29
CA GLU A 135 -8.49 4.85 14.39
C GLU A 135 -9.07 6.19 13.93
N TYR A 136 -8.28 6.99 13.20
CA TYR A 136 -8.71 8.29 12.67
C TYR A 136 -9.97 8.19 11.80
N HIS A 137 -10.09 7.13 10.99
CA HIS A 137 -11.26 6.89 10.13
C HIS A 137 -12.36 6.07 10.79
N ASN A 138 -12.13 5.57 12.03
CA ASN A 138 -13.02 4.65 12.73
C ASN A 138 -13.35 3.40 11.89
N LEU A 139 -12.35 2.84 11.19
CA LEU A 139 -12.49 1.59 10.45
C LEU A 139 -12.37 0.39 11.39
N LYS A 140 -12.97 -0.74 11.01
CA LYS A 140 -12.98 -1.96 11.84
C LYS A 140 -12.57 -3.18 11.01
N PRO A 141 -11.31 -3.28 10.58
CA PRO A 141 -10.82 -4.50 9.95
C PRO A 141 -10.82 -5.66 10.96
N ALA A 142 -10.96 -6.88 10.47
CA ALA A 142 -10.89 -8.09 11.27
C ALA A 142 -9.46 -8.39 11.77
N GLY A 143 -8.45 -7.80 11.12
CA GLY A 143 -7.05 -7.84 11.51
C GLY A 143 -6.20 -6.99 10.56
N ILE A 144 -4.98 -6.71 10.98
CA ILE A 144 -4.02 -5.88 10.25
C ILE A 144 -2.70 -6.64 10.20
N PHE A 145 -2.09 -6.68 9.01
CA PHE A 145 -0.78 -7.26 8.76
C PHE A 145 0.06 -6.24 8.01
N THR A 146 1.22 -5.90 8.56
CA THR A 146 2.09 -4.87 8.04
C THR A 146 3.40 -5.44 7.51
N SER A 147 4.09 -4.66 6.67
CA SER A 147 5.46 -4.99 6.28
C SER A 147 6.41 -5.05 7.47
N GLU A 148 6.16 -4.26 8.51
CA GLU A 148 6.95 -4.28 9.75
C GLU A 148 6.77 -5.62 10.49
N ASP A 149 5.54 -6.11 10.64
CA ASP A 149 5.25 -7.42 11.26
C ASP A 149 5.91 -8.58 10.51
N ALA A 150 5.87 -8.51 9.16
CA ALA A 150 6.45 -9.54 8.30
C ALA A 150 7.96 -9.39 8.10
N ARG A 151 8.53 -8.24 8.47
CA ARG A 151 9.90 -7.83 8.13
C ARG A 151 10.20 -8.00 6.64
N ALA A 152 9.23 -7.62 5.81
CA ALA A 152 9.32 -7.70 4.35
C ALA A 152 8.19 -6.91 3.69
N TYR A 153 8.50 -6.23 2.62
CA TYR A 153 7.55 -5.45 1.82
C TYR A 153 6.95 -6.28 0.68
N LYS A 154 5.65 -6.08 0.37
CA LYS A 154 5.07 -6.59 -0.89
C LYS A 154 5.91 -6.06 -2.09
N PRO A 155 6.14 -6.83 -3.13
CA PRO A 155 5.50 -8.12 -3.50
C PRO A 155 6.13 -9.37 -2.87
N ARG A 156 7.05 -9.24 -1.93
CA ARG A 156 7.59 -10.41 -1.24
C ARG A 156 6.48 -11.20 -0.56
N LYS A 157 6.63 -12.52 -0.57
CA LYS A 157 5.61 -13.45 -0.09
C LYS A 157 5.37 -13.41 1.43
N GLU A 158 6.38 -12.97 2.20
CA GLU A 158 6.41 -13.09 3.66
C GLU A 158 5.20 -12.40 4.31
N LEU A 159 4.78 -11.23 3.80
CA LEU A 159 3.62 -10.52 4.33
C LEU A 159 2.30 -11.27 4.05
N PHE A 160 2.14 -11.80 2.85
CA PHE A 160 0.96 -12.60 2.51
C PHE A 160 0.95 -13.94 3.26
N GLU A 161 2.10 -14.61 3.39
CA GLU A 161 2.25 -15.83 4.20
C GLU A 161 1.91 -15.59 5.67
N LEU A 162 2.34 -14.46 6.23
CA LEU A 162 1.98 -14.04 7.59
C LEU A 162 0.45 -13.93 7.73
N ALA A 163 -0.21 -13.23 6.81
CA ALA A 163 -1.66 -13.05 6.82
C ALA A 163 -2.42 -14.38 6.71
N LEU A 164 -2.04 -15.25 5.76
CA LEU A 164 -2.62 -16.59 5.62
C LEU A 164 -2.44 -17.45 6.88
N ASN A 165 -1.22 -17.47 7.43
CA ASN A 165 -0.90 -18.27 8.61
C ASN A 165 -1.67 -17.79 9.86
N LYS A 166 -1.81 -16.47 10.04
CA LYS A 166 -2.52 -15.89 11.19
C LYS A 166 -4.02 -16.05 11.10
N THR A 167 -4.58 -16.01 9.90
CA THR A 167 -6.03 -16.17 9.68
C THR A 167 -6.44 -17.63 9.53
N GLY A 168 -5.53 -18.53 9.15
CA GLY A 168 -5.80 -19.94 8.91
C GLY A 168 -6.54 -20.23 7.60
N PHE A 169 -6.69 -19.24 6.71
CA PHE A 169 -7.33 -19.45 5.42
C PHE A 169 -6.35 -20.06 4.41
N ALA A 170 -6.88 -20.91 3.54
CA ALA A 170 -6.16 -21.34 2.35
C ALA A 170 -6.12 -20.21 1.30
N PRO A 171 -5.08 -20.16 0.43
CA PRO A 171 -4.97 -19.10 -0.59
C PRO A 171 -6.21 -18.95 -1.50
N ASP A 172 -6.84 -20.05 -1.87
CA ASP A 172 -8.05 -20.08 -2.72
C ASP A 172 -9.35 -19.72 -1.99
N GLU A 173 -9.28 -19.49 -0.68
CA GLU A 173 -10.39 -19.00 0.16
C GLU A 173 -10.37 -17.47 0.35
N VAL A 174 -9.37 -16.78 -0.22
CA VAL A 174 -9.14 -15.35 -0.03
C VAL A 174 -9.06 -14.62 -1.36
N ILE A 175 -9.59 -13.41 -1.40
CA ILE A 175 -9.34 -12.44 -2.48
C ILE A 175 -8.49 -11.30 -1.91
N HIS A 176 -7.35 -11.00 -2.56
CA HIS A 176 -6.59 -9.78 -2.28
C HIS A 176 -6.97 -8.67 -3.25
N ILE A 177 -7.25 -7.49 -2.71
CA ILE A 177 -7.64 -6.28 -3.43
C ILE A 177 -6.57 -5.22 -3.19
N GLY A 178 -6.00 -4.67 -4.25
CA GLY A 178 -5.02 -3.60 -4.16
C GLY A 178 -4.88 -2.85 -5.48
N ASP A 179 -4.28 -1.67 -5.42
CA ASP A 179 -4.12 -0.76 -6.56
C ASP A 179 -2.81 -0.95 -7.33
N SER A 180 -1.87 -1.72 -6.80
CA SER A 180 -0.56 -1.98 -7.40
C SER A 180 -0.50 -3.33 -8.10
N ILE A 181 -0.28 -3.32 -9.42
CA ILE A 181 -0.04 -4.56 -10.19
C ILE A 181 1.19 -5.30 -9.66
N SER A 182 2.26 -4.58 -9.32
CA SER A 182 3.51 -5.21 -8.88
C SER A 182 3.43 -5.74 -7.46
N SER A 183 2.96 -4.94 -6.53
CA SER A 183 2.96 -5.26 -5.10
C SER A 183 1.80 -6.18 -4.71
N ASP A 184 0.60 -5.90 -5.20
CA ASP A 184 -0.61 -6.61 -4.80
C ASP A 184 -0.93 -7.79 -5.71
N VAL A 185 -1.14 -7.51 -7.01
CA VAL A 185 -1.60 -8.54 -7.93
C VAL A 185 -0.56 -9.64 -8.10
N LYS A 186 0.68 -9.29 -8.46
CA LYS A 186 1.75 -10.28 -8.65
C LYS A 186 2.17 -10.93 -7.34
N GLY A 187 2.27 -10.16 -6.26
CA GLY A 187 2.68 -10.68 -4.96
C GLY A 187 1.70 -11.73 -4.42
N ALA A 188 0.42 -11.43 -4.38
CA ALA A 188 -0.61 -12.33 -3.88
C ALA A 188 -0.84 -13.52 -4.81
N SER A 189 -0.92 -13.30 -6.13
CA SER A 189 -1.16 -14.38 -7.10
C SER A 189 -0.04 -15.43 -7.14
N ALA A 190 1.20 -15.05 -6.83
CA ALA A 190 2.33 -15.98 -6.72
C ALA A 190 2.12 -17.05 -5.63
N LEU A 191 1.25 -16.80 -4.66
CA LEU A 191 0.87 -17.75 -3.60
C LEU A 191 -0.46 -18.46 -3.88
N GLY A 192 -1.09 -18.23 -5.04
CA GLY A 192 -2.39 -18.79 -5.37
C GLY A 192 -3.59 -18.04 -4.76
N ILE A 193 -3.37 -16.87 -4.18
CA ILE A 193 -4.45 -15.99 -3.72
C ILE A 193 -5.15 -15.38 -4.94
N HIS A 194 -6.48 -15.37 -4.95
CA HIS A 194 -7.24 -14.65 -5.97
C HIS A 194 -7.01 -13.14 -5.85
N THR A 195 -6.85 -12.44 -6.97
CA THR A 195 -6.54 -11.01 -6.96
C THR A 195 -7.54 -10.20 -7.75
N LEU A 196 -7.86 -9.00 -7.25
CA LEU A 196 -8.60 -7.95 -7.94
C LEU A 196 -7.77 -6.68 -7.93
N TRP A 197 -7.40 -6.22 -9.11
CA TRP A 197 -6.72 -4.94 -9.25
C TRP A 197 -7.71 -3.79 -9.15
N LEU A 198 -7.56 -2.93 -8.14
CA LEU A 198 -8.37 -1.74 -7.99
C LEU A 198 -7.85 -0.62 -8.89
N ASN A 199 -8.42 -0.53 -10.07
CA ASN A 199 -8.04 0.43 -11.11
C ASN A 199 -8.94 1.67 -11.08
N ARG A 200 -8.79 2.51 -10.05
CA ARG A 200 -9.61 3.72 -9.85
C ARG A 200 -9.44 4.76 -10.96
N PHE A 201 -8.31 4.76 -11.64
CA PHE A 201 -7.94 5.78 -12.61
C PHE A 201 -8.07 5.34 -14.09
N GLY A 202 -8.68 4.18 -14.35
CA GLY A 202 -8.94 3.70 -15.71
C GLY A 202 -7.67 3.45 -16.53
N LYS A 203 -6.59 3.00 -15.89
CA LYS A 203 -5.36 2.59 -16.59
C LYS A 203 -5.64 1.37 -17.48
N GLU A 204 -4.80 1.16 -18.49
CA GLU A 204 -4.88 -0.04 -19.34
C GLU A 204 -4.74 -1.31 -18.48
N VAL A 205 -5.65 -2.27 -18.70
CA VAL A 205 -5.69 -3.52 -17.92
C VAL A 205 -4.79 -4.54 -18.61
N PRO A 206 -3.74 -5.03 -17.95
CA PRO A 206 -2.89 -6.07 -18.53
C PRO A 206 -3.66 -7.38 -18.75
N ASP A 207 -3.23 -8.15 -19.76
CA ASP A 207 -3.83 -9.44 -20.07
C ASP A 207 -3.82 -10.37 -18.84
N GLY A 208 -4.97 -11.00 -18.60
CA GLY A 208 -5.15 -11.94 -17.48
C GLY A 208 -5.34 -11.30 -16.11
N VAL A 209 -5.31 -9.96 -15.98
CA VAL A 209 -5.58 -9.27 -14.73
C VAL A 209 -7.07 -8.97 -14.62
N LYS A 210 -7.70 -9.39 -13.53
CA LYS A 210 -9.06 -9.00 -13.18
C LYS A 210 -9.04 -7.63 -12.50
N SER A 211 -9.84 -6.68 -12.98
CA SER A 211 -9.88 -5.32 -12.44
C SER A 211 -11.27 -4.88 -12.05
N ILE A 212 -11.31 -4.02 -11.04
CA ILE A 212 -12.48 -3.29 -10.57
C ILE A 212 -12.13 -1.82 -10.49
N SER A 213 -13.10 -0.92 -10.61
CA SER A 213 -12.89 0.53 -10.48
C SER A 213 -13.35 1.09 -9.12
N SER A 214 -14.06 0.30 -8.33
CA SER A 214 -14.55 0.64 -6.99
C SER A 214 -14.60 -0.59 -6.10
N LEU A 215 -14.35 -0.42 -4.81
CA LEU A 215 -14.47 -1.47 -3.80
C LEU A 215 -15.89 -2.04 -3.71
N LEU A 216 -16.93 -1.23 -4.01
CA LEU A 216 -18.31 -1.68 -3.97
C LEU A 216 -18.64 -2.73 -5.04
N GLN A 217 -17.86 -2.83 -6.11
CA GLN A 217 -18.04 -3.89 -7.11
C GLN A 217 -17.77 -5.29 -6.54
N VAL A 218 -16.92 -5.40 -5.51
CA VAL A 218 -16.67 -6.67 -4.81
C VAL A 218 -17.93 -7.16 -4.10
N LEU A 219 -18.75 -6.22 -3.58
CA LEU A 219 -19.97 -6.54 -2.84
C LEU A 219 -21.15 -6.97 -3.74
N GLN A 220 -21.08 -6.60 -5.04
CA GLN A 220 -22.17 -6.87 -6.02
C GLN A 220 -22.07 -8.26 -6.66
N SER A 221 -20.93 -8.92 -6.56
CA SER A 221 -20.80 -10.30 -7.03
C SER A 221 -21.65 -11.21 -6.13
N GLU A 222 -22.80 -11.67 -6.64
CA GLU A 222 -23.71 -12.60 -5.96
C GLU A 222 -22.93 -13.81 -5.43
N GLY A 223 -22.77 -13.80 -4.11
CA GLY A 223 -21.96 -14.77 -3.37
C GLY A 223 -20.54 -14.78 -3.96
N LEU A 224 -19.57 -14.26 -3.24
CA LEU A 224 -18.13 -14.35 -3.51
C LEU A 224 -17.68 -15.69 -4.14
N SER A 225 -18.46 -16.14 -5.11
CA SER A 225 -18.16 -17.26 -6.00
C SER A 225 -17.08 -16.73 -6.93
N VAL A 226 -15.92 -17.29 -6.80
CA VAL A 226 -14.71 -17.04 -7.59
C VAL A 226 -15.05 -16.39 -8.93
N ILE A 227 -14.82 -15.08 -8.99
CA ILE A 227 -14.93 -14.31 -10.23
C ILE A 227 -13.85 -14.78 -11.21
#